data_1ccbb8c2feb5d51e17d956ac3a6cbb23
#
_entry.id   1ccbb8c2feb5d51e17d956ac3a6cbb23
#
_cell.length_a   1.000
_cell.length_b   1.000
_cell.length_c   1.000
_cell.angle_alpha   90.00
_cell.angle_beta   90.00
_cell.angle_gamma   90.00
#
_symmetry.space_group_name_H-M   'P 1'
#
loop_
_entity.id
_entity.type
_entity.pdbx_description
1 polymer ?
#
loop_
_entity_poly.entity_id
_entity_poly.type
_entity_poly.pdbx_seq_one_letter_code
_entity_poly.pdbx_strand_id
1 'polypeptide(L)'
;MKKIFSFSLLLILGLVASQILPGMLGESYPAFRAGATTFLYVCLSFIMINVGREFEIDKKRWRSYAEDYFIAMATAAVPWLLIALYYVFVLLPPEFWGNGDAWKENLLLSRFAAPTSAGILFTMLAALRLKRSWMYRKIQVLAIFDDLDTILLMIPLQILMIGLRWQLFVVVVIVFLLLWLGWKKLSTYELRQDWWAILTYSVVVFGVTQLVYLLSKYYFGEEGSIHIEVLLPAFVLGMVMKTRHVESRGERMAASGISFLFMFLVGLSMPLFIGMTAATGEAASSVTGSQPMMSWGVIAFHVVIVSLLSNLGKLFPMFFYRDRKLSERLALSIGMFTRGEVGAGVIFIA
;
A
#
# COMPACT_ATOMS: atom_id res chain seq x y z
N MET A 1 -13.70 15.43 10.05
CA MET A 1 -13.22 14.83 11.32
C MET A 1 -13.95 13.54 11.69
N LYS A 2 -15.30 13.50 11.72
CA LYS A 2 -16.05 12.26 12.11
C LYS A 2 -15.67 11.01 11.31
N LYS A 3 -15.50 11.10 9.97
CA LYS A 3 -15.13 9.94 9.13
C LYS A 3 -13.73 9.39 9.45
N ILE A 4 -12.75 10.26 9.70
CA ILE A 4 -11.38 9.84 10.03
C ILE A 4 -11.37 9.11 11.37
N PHE A 5 -12.08 9.66 12.37
CA PHE A 5 -12.23 8.99 13.66
C PHE A 5 -12.90 7.61 13.51
N SER A 6 -13.94 7.52 12.67
CA SER A 6 -14.60 6.23 12.39
C SER A 6 -13.65 5.23 11.70
N PHE A 7 -12.80 5.68 10.77
CA PHE A 7 -11.78 4.82 10.15
C PHE A 7 -10.79 4.28 11.18
N SER A 8 -10.24 5.16 12.02
CA SER A 8 -9.30 4.76 13.08
C SER A 8 -9.96 3.79 14.07
N LEU A 9 -11.22 4.05 14.46
CA LEU A 9 -11.95 3.17 15.36
C LEU A 9 -12.17 1.77 14.74
N LEU A 10 -12.56 1.70 13.47
CA LEU A 10 -12.77 0.41 12.79
C LEU A 10 -11.46 -0.36 12.61
N LEU A 11 -10.36 0.32 12.32
CA LEU A 11 -9.04 -0.30 12.24
C LEU A 11 -8.65 -0.90 13.59
N ILE A 12 -8.85 -0.17 14.70
CA ILE A 12 -8.58 -0.67 16.06
C ILE A 12 -9.49 -1.83 16.41
N LEU A 13 -10.79 -1.76 16.08
CA LEU A 13 -11.72 -2.87 16.29
C LEU A 13 -11.31 -4.12 15.49
N GLY A 14 -10.87 -3.96 14.24
CA GLY A 14 -10.33 -5.03 13.43
C GLY A 14 -9.07 -5.63 14.06
N LEU A 15 -8.16 -4.77 14.54
CA LEU A 15 -6.94 -5.19 15.24
C LEU A 15 -7.25 -6.00 16.52
N VAL A 16 -8.20 -5.54 17.33
CA VAL A 16 -8.63 -6.29 18.52
C VAL A 16 -9.25 -7.62 18.13
N ALA A 17 -10.09 -7.63 17.08
CA ALA A 17 -10.69 -8.86 16.57
C ALA A 17 -9.63 -9.84 16.07
N SER A 18 -8.56 -9.38 15.40
CA SER A 18 -7.46 -10.24 14.94
C SER A 18 -6.75 -10.96 16.07
N GLN A 19 -6.71 -10.39 17.28
CA GLN A 19 -6.08 -10.99 18.46
C GLN A 19 -6.99 -12.00 19.18
N ILE A 20 -8.32 -11.85 19.07
CA ILE A 20 -9.30 -12.68 19.80
C ILE A 20 -9.81 -13.84 18.95
N LEU A 21 -10.09 -13.60 17.66
CA LEU A 21 -10.72 -14.57 16.77
C LEU A 21 -9.96 -15.90 16.62
N PRO A 22 -8.64 -15.94 16.56
CA PRO A 22 -7.91 -17.23 16.48
C PRO A 22 -8.23 -18.16 17.64
N GLY A 23 -8.31 -17.62 18.87
CA GLY A 23 -8.68 -18.40 20.07
C GLY A 23 -10.15 -18.86 20.06
N MET A 24 -11.05 -18.07 19.43
CA MET A 24 -12.47 -18.41 19.35
C MET A 24 -12.79 -19.41 18.23
N LEU A 25 -12.17 -19.28 17.08
CA LEU A 25 -12.46 -20.07 15.88
C LEU A 25 -11.64 -21.36 15.78
N GLY A 26 -10.50 -21.46 16.49
CA GLY A 26 -9.64 -22.63 16.48
C GLY A 26 -9.30 -23.11 15.07
N GLU A 27 -9.64 -24.35 14.74
CA GLU A 27 -9.36 -24.96 13.42
C GLU A 27 -10.05 -24.26 12.23
N SER A 28 -11.12 -23.53 12.46
CA SER A 28 -11.84 -22.78 11.40
C SER A 28 -11.18 -21.44 11.08
N TYR A 29 -10.22 -20.97 11.88
CA TYR A 29 -9.58 -19.67 11.71
C TYR A 29 -8.86 -19.51 10.36
N PRO A 30 -8.10 -20.51 9.83
CA PRO A 30 -7.44 -20.36 8.51
C PRO A 30 -8.42 -20.13 7.38
N ALA A 31 -9.56 -20.83 7.36
CA ALA A 31 -10.61 -20.65 6.34
C ALA A 31 -11.25 -19.26 6.45
N PHE A 32 -11.56 -18.81 7.69
CA PHE A 32 -12.07 -17.47 7.95
C PHE A 32 -11.08 -16.39 7.49
N ARG A 33 -9.79 -16.54 7.82
CA ARG A 33 -8.72 -15.62 7.42
C ARG A 33 -8.60 -15.53 5.90
N ALA A 34 -8.64 -16.66 5.18
CA ALA A 34 -8.62 -16.67 3.71
C ALA A 34 -9.81 -15.91 3.11
N GLY A 35 -11.01 -16.10 3.67
CA GLY A 35 -12.20 -15.34 3.29
C GLY A 35 -12.04 -13.84 3.55
N ALA A 36 -11.61 -13.45 4.75
CA ALA A 36 -11.37 -12.05 5.11
C ALA A 36 -10.35 -11.38 4.18
N THR A 37 -9.27 -12.07 3.85
CA THR A 37 -8.23 -11.61 2.92
C THR A 37 -8.80 -11.43 1.51
N THR A 38 -9.65 -12.33 1.03
CA THR A 38 -10.35 -12.20 -0.26
C THR A 38 -11.20 -10.93 -0.30
N PHE A 39 -12.01 -10.70 0.75
CA PHE A 39 -12.80 -9.47 0.85
C PHE A 39 -11.94 -8.21 0.92
N LEU A 40 -10.82 -8.27 1.62
CA LEU A 40 -9.85 -7.18 1.71
C LEU A 40 -9.35 -6.77 0.31
N TYR A 41 -8.91 -7.73 -0.50
CA TYR A 41 -8.41 -7.45 -1.85
C TYR A 41 -9.51 -6.97 -2.81
N VAL A 42 -10.74 -7.48 -2.68
CA VAL A 42 -11.88 -6.97 -3.46
C VAL A 42 -12.20 -5.52 -3.08
N CYS A 43 -12.22 -5.19 -1.79
CA CYS A 43 -12.42 -3.81 -1.33
C CYS A 43 -11.28 -2.90 -1.80
N LEU A 44 -10.04 -3.37 -1.73
CA LEU A 44 -8.86 -2.65 -2.22
C LEU A 44 -8.95 -2.37 -3.72
N SER A 45 -9.31 -3.39 -4.51
CA SER A 45 -9.54 -3.25 -5.96
C SER A 45 -10.63 -2.21 -6.26
N PHE A 46 -11.74 -2.23 -5.50
CA PHE A 46 -12.82 -1.24 -5.64
C PHE A 46 -12.33 0.19 -5.38
N ILE A 47 -11.56 0.38 -4.31
CA ILE A 47 -10.99 1.70 -3.97
C ILE A 47 -10.05 2.16 -5.08
N MET A 48 -9.17 1.28 -5.57
CA MET A 48 -8.17 1.63 -6.59
C MET A 48 -8.80 1.92 -7.96
N ILE A 49 -9.87 1.22 -8.36
CA ILE A 49 -10.63 1.58 -9.58
C ILE A 49 -11.22 3.00 -9.43
N ASN A 50 -11.78 3.34 -8.27
CA ASN A 50 -12.33 4.68 -8.05
C ASN A 50 -11.22 5.75 -8.07
N VAL A 51 -10.07 5.50 -7.46
CA VAL A 51 -8.91 6.40 -7.51
C VAL A 51 -8.42 6.59 -8.93
N GLY A 52 -8.31 5.50 -9.71
CA GLY A 52 -7.92 5.55 -11.12
C GLY A 52 -8.88 6.37 -11.99
N ARG A 53 -10.19 6.29 -11.72
CA ARG A 53 -11.21 7.11 -12.42
C ARG A 53 -11.09 8.61 -12.16
N GLU A 54 -10.67 8.98 -10.95
CA GLU A 54 -10.46 10.39 -10.58
C GLU A 54 -9.13 10.95 -11.09
N PHE A 55 -8.29 10.10 -11.66
CA PHE A 55 -6.96 10.48 -12.10
C PHE A 55 -6.98 11.11 -13.49
N GLU A 56 -6.79 12.41 -13.53
CA GLU A 56 -6.72 13.20 -14.76
C GLU A 56 -5.28 13.57 -15.11
N ILE A 57 -4.80 13.07 -16.24
CA ILE A 57 -3.47 13.41 -16.77
C ILE A 57 -3.62 14.29 -18.03
N ASP A 58 -2.99 15.45 -18.01
CA ASP A 58 -2.76 16.25 -19.22
C ASP A 58 -1.49 15.78 -19.93
N LYS A 59 -1.65 14.99 -21.00
CA LYS A 59 -0.53 14.42 -21.77
C LYS A 59 0.46 15.46 -22.31
N LYS A 60 0.03 16.73 -22.46
CA LYS A 60 0.90 17.82 -22.92
C LYS A 60 1.94 18.23 -21.89
N ARG A 61 1.72 17.92 -20.62
CA ARG A 61 2.58 18.30 -19.49
C ARG A 61 3.52 17.18 -19.02
N TRP A 62 3.89 16.26 -19.89
CA TRP A 62 4.66 15.07 -19.56
C TRP A 62 5.99 15.36 -18.80
N ARG A 63 6.68 16.49 -19.15
CA ARG A 63 7.92 16.90 -18.46
C ARG A 63 7.67 17.22 -16.98
N SER A 64 6.57 17.93 -16.67
CA SER A 64 6.20 18.22 -15.28
C SER A 64 5.87 16.92 -14.50
N TYR A 65 5.29 15.93 -15.17
CA TYR A 65 5.03 14.62 -14.53
C TYR A 65 6.31 13.81 -14.31
N ALA A 66 7.33 13.96 -15.14
CA ALA A 66 8.63 13.33 -14.92
C ALA A 66 9.32 13.89 -13.67
N GLU A 67 9.24 15.20 -13.43
CA GLU A 67 9.72 15.82 -12.18
C GLU A 67 8.89 15.35 -10.98
N ASP A 68 7.56 15.33 -11.10
CA ASP A 68 6.66 14.84 -10.06
C ASP A 68 6.92 13.36 -9.72
N TYR A 69 7.20 12.54 -10.75
CA TYR A 69 7.55 11.13 -10.58
C TYR A 69 8.85 10.96 -9.77
N PHE A 70 9.90 11.72 -10.11
CA PHE A 70 11.14 11.68 -9.34
C PHE A 70 10.94 12.11 -7.87
N ILE A 71 10.13 13.15 -7.64
CA ILE A 71 9.79 13.60 -6.28
C ILE A 71 9.01 12.51 -5.53
N ALA A 72 8.05 11.86 -6.19
CA ALA A 72 7.27 10.77 -5.61
C ALA A 72 8.16 9.57 -5.27
N MET A 73 9.01 9.13 -6.20
CA MET A 73 9.96 8.04 -5.99
C MET A 73 10.88 8.31 -4.78
N ALA A 74 11.43 9.52 -4.67
CA ALA A 74 12.23 9.88 -3.51
C ALA A 74 11.39 9.93 -2.23
N THR A 75 10.13 10.38 -2.32
CA THR A 75 9.17 10.42 -1.19
C THR A 75 8.79 9.03 -0.71
N ALA A 76 8.78 8.01 -1.58
CA ALA A 76 8.62 6.61 -1.22
C ALA A 76 9.92 6.01 -0.66
N ALA A 77 11.04 6.21 -1.34
CA ALA A 77 12.32 5.58 -1.02
C ALA A 77 12.95 6.11 0.28
N VAL A 78 12.90 7.43 0.52
CA VAL A 78 13.56 8.04 1.69
C VAL A 78 13.04 7.51 3.02
N PRO A 79 11.72 7.48 3.31
CA PRO A 79 11.23 6.91 4.58
C PRO A 79 11.54 5.42 4.68
N TRP A 80 11.44 4.67 3.60
CA TRP A 80 11.79 3.26 3.55
C TRP A 80 13.24 3.02 3.97
N LEU A 81 14.19 3.73 3.34
CA LEU A 81 15.62 3.60 3.66
C LEU A 81 15.93 4.09 5.07
N LEU A 82 15.33 5.17 5.55
CA LEU A 82 15.53 5.66 6.91
C LEU A 82 15.14 4.61 7.96
N ILE A 83 14.03 3.90 7.74
CA ILE A 83 13.60 2.85 8.66
C ILE A 83 14.45 1.60 8.52
N ALA A 84 14.86 1.22 7.31
CA ALA A 84 15.79 0.12 7.12
C ALA A 84 17.12 0.37 7.87
N LEU A 85 17.68 1.57 7.73
CA LEU A 85 18.87 1.99 8.49
C LEU A 85 18.64 1.93 10.00
N TYR A 86 17.48 2.41 10.45
CA TYR A 86 17.13 2.35 11.88
C TYR A 86 17.05 0.91 12.38
N TYR A 87 16.43 0.01 11.62
CA TYR A 87 16.33 -1.40 11.98
C TYR A 87 17.71 -2.06 12.06
N VAL A 88 18.55 -1.86 11.06
CA VAL A 88 19.87 -2.49 11.01
C VAL A 88 20.80 -1.93 12.09
N PHE A 89 20.88 -0.60 12.26
CA PHE A 89 21.88 -0.01 13.15
C PHE A 89 21.42 0.18 14.60
N VAL A 90 20.13 0.15 14.88
CA VAL A 90 19.59 0.39 16.23
C VAL A 90 18.96 -0.86 16.83
N LEU A 91 18.25 -1.66 16.03
CA LEU A 91 17.58 -2.85 16.55
C LEU A 91 18.42 -4.11 16.45
N LEU A 92 19.30 -4.20 15.45
CA LEU A 92 20.19 -5.37 15.34
C LEU A 92 21.51 -5.19 16.11
N PRO A 93 22.06 -6.27 16.66
CA PRO A 93 23.41 -6.27 17.21
C PRO A 93 24.46 -5.92 16.14
N PRO A 94 25.59 -5.25 16.53
CA PRO A 94 26.61 -4.81 15.58
C PRO A 94 27.22 -5.91 14.71
N GLU A 95 27.22 -7.15 15.18
CA GLU A 95 27.70 -8.33 14.46
C GLU A 95 26.92 -8.62 13.17
N PHE A 96 25.66 -8.16 13.08
CA PHE A 96 24.81 -8.33 11.89
C PHE A 96 24.86 -7.16 10.92
N TRP A 97 25.53 -6.04 11.24
CA TRP A 97 25.60 -4.86 10.36
C TRP A 97 26.24 -5.12 8.99
N GLY A 98 27.18 -6.08 8.95
CA GLY A 98 27.82 -6.52 7.69
C GLY A 98 27.11 -7.69 6.99
N ASN A 99 26.03 -8.21 7.57
CA ASN A 99 25.34 -9.38 7.03
C ASN A 99 24.33 -8.96 5.94
N GLY A 100 24.55 -9.43 4.70
CA GLY A 100 23.69 -9.10 3.56
C GLY A 100 22.26 -9.63 3.71
N ASP A 101 22.04 -10.75 4.38
CA ASP A 101 20.69 -11.31 4.56
C ASP A 101 19.93 -10.53 5.62
N ALA A 102 20.58 -10.06 6.67
CA ALA A 102 19.99 -9.13 7.63
C ALA A 102 19.54 -7.82 6.96
N TRP A 103 20.31 -7.28 6.01
CA TRP A 103 19.90 -6.11 5.24
C TRP A 103 18.68 -6.38 4.36
N LYS A 104 18.64 -7.51 3.65
CA LYS A 104 17.49 -7.88 2.80
C LYS A 104 16.20 -7.99 3.60
N GLU A 105 16.25 -8.68 4.74
CA GLU A 105 15.12 -8.84 5.64
C GLU A 105 14.61 -7.49 6.18
N ASN A 106 15.50 -6.63 6.66
CA ASN A 106 15.13 -5.32 7.19
C ASN A 106 14.65 -4.34 6.11
N LEU A 107 15.18 -4.43 4.90
CA LEU A 107 14.64 -3.70 3.74
C LEU A 107 13.22 -4.18 3.41
N LEU A 108 12.94 -5.47 3.48
CA LEU A 108 11.59 -6.00 3.27
C LEU A 108 10.62 -5.51 4.35
N LEU A 109 11.00 -5.64 5.63
CA LEU A 109 10.18 -5.22 6.76
C LEU A 109 9.90 -3.72 6.77
N SER A 110 10.89 -2.89 6.45
CA SER A 110 10.75 -1.42 6.45
C SER A 110 9.92 -0.87 5.28
N ARG A 111 9.58 -1.69 4.29
CA ARG A 111 8.81 -1.31 3.10
C ARG A 111 7.46 -0.67 3.43
N PHE A 112 6.84 -0.99 4.56
CA PHE A 112 5.56 -0.40 4.98
C PHE A 112 5.60 1.13 5.08
N ALA A 113 6.79 1.72 5.24
CA ALA A 113 6.97 3.17 5.33
C ALA A 113 6.92 3.88 3.98
N ALA A 114 7.06 3.15 2.87
CA ALA A 114 7.08 3.73 1.53
C ALA A 114 5.71 4.29 1.11
N PRO A 115 4.59 3.54 1.08
CA PRO A 115 3.36 3.99 0.47
C PRO A 115 2.62 5.05 1.29
N THR A 116 1.86 5.89 0.58
CA THR A 116 0.92 6.85 1.14
C THR A 116 -0.50 6.39 0.89
N SER A 117 -1.39 6.44 1.89
CA SER A 117 -2.80 6.08 1.68
C SER A 117 -3.52 7.12 0.85
N ALA A 118 -3.66 6.86 -0.45
CA ALA A 118 -4.41 7.71 -1.36
C ALA A 118 -5.88 7.82 -0.97
N GLY A 119 -6.52 6.72 -0.55
CA GLY A 119 -7.93 6.70 -0.16
C GLY A 119 -8.23 7.59 1.05
N ILE A 120 -7.43 7.49 2.13
CA ILE A 120 -7.56 8.35 3.31
C ILE A 120 -7.28 9.80 2.94
N LEU A 121 -6.18 10.04 2.21
CA LEU A 121 -5.73 11.37 1.81
C LEU A 121 -6.82 12.13 1.03
N PHE A 122 -7.36 11.52 -0.02
CA PHE A 122 -8.39 12.17 -0.83
C PHE A 122 -9.69 12.40 -0.07
N THR A 123 -10.06 11.48 0.82
CA THR A 123 -11.20 11.66 1.71
C THR A 123 -11.03 12.87 2.64
N MET A 124 -9.83 13.04 3.19
CA MET A 124 -9.49 14.19 4.05
C MET A 124 -9.53 15.51 3.27
N LEU A 125 -8.87 15.55 2.10
CA LEU A 125 -8.82 16.74 1.26
C LEU A 125 -10.21 17.13 0.72
N ALA A 126 -11.05 16.14 0.40
CA ALA A 126 -12.44 16.37 0.01
C ALA A 126 -13.26 16.96 1.18
N ALA A 127 -13.05 16.46 2.41
CA ALA A 127 -13.72 16.97 3.60
C ALA A 127 -13.32 18.43 3.92
N LEU A 128 -12.08 18.81 3.58
CA LEU A 128 -11.56 20.17 3.72
C LEU A 128 -11.95 21.11 2.56
N ARG A 129 -12.74 20.64 1.58
CA ARG A 129 -13.15 21.38 0.37
C ARG A 129 -11.99 21.87 -0.50
N LEU A 130 -10.85 21.17 -0.47
CA LEU A 130 -9.63 21.55 -1.19
C LEU A 130 -9.53 20.93 -2.61
N LYS A 131 -10.57 20.24 -3.10
CA LYS A 131 -10.57 19.53 -4.40
C LYS A 131 -10.13 20.39 -5.61
N ARG A 132 -10.31 21.71 -5.57
CA ARG A 132 -9.93 22.64 -6.65
C ARG A 132 -8.55 23.29 -6.47
N SER A 133 -7.85 23.01 -5.38
CA SER A 133 -6.55 23.62 -5.08
C SER A 133 -5.41 23.01 -5.92
N TRP A 134 -4.34 23.79 -6.13
CA TRP A 134 -3.09 23.28 -6.69
C TRP A 134 -2.56 22.09 -5.86
N MET A 135 -2.62 22.22 -4.54
CA MET A 135 -2.17 21.21 -3.60
C MET A 135 -2.89 19.88 -3.80
N TYR A 136 -4.23 19.89 -3.98
CA TYR A 136 -5.00 18.67 -4.23
C TYR A 136 -4.51 17.94 -5.49
N ARG A 137 -4.35 18.67 -6.60
CA ARG A 137 -3.87 18.07 -7.86
C ARG A 137 -2.46 17.49 -7.75
N LYS A 138 -1.56 18.21 -7.05
CA LYS A 138 -0.19 17.73 -6.86
C LYS A 138 -0.11 16.53 -5.92
N ILE A 139 -0.81 16.56 -4.79
CA ILE A 139 -0.88 15.41 -3.87
C ILE A 139 -1.46 14.19 -4.58
N GLN A 140 -2.48 14.37 -5.42
CA GLN A 140 -3.07 13.28 -6.20
C GLN A 140 -2.03 12.60 -7.08
N VAL A 141 -1.27 13.37 -7.84
CA VAL A 141 -0.20 12.85 -8.70
C VAL A 141 0.88 12.16 -7.86
N LEU A 142 1.36 12.82 -6.80
CA LEU A 142 2.42 12.27 -5.95
C LEU A 142 1.99 10.97 -5.24
N ALA A 143 0.77 10.92 -4.68
CA ALA A 143 0.28 9.73 -3.98
C ALA A 143 0.15 8.53 -4.92
N ILE A 144 -0.30 8.74 -6.15
CA ILE A 144 -0.44 7.67 -7.14
C ILE A 144 0.92 7.16 -7.61
N PHE A 145 1.87 8.08 -7.88
CA PHE A 145 3.23 7.68 -8.22
C PHE A 145 3.94 7.01 -7.05
N ASP A 146 3.71 7.45 -5.83
CA ASP A 146 4.23 6.83 -4.60
C ASP A 146 3.77 5.37 -4.44
N ASP A 147 2.49 5.08 -4.71
CA ASP A 147 1.96 3.72 -4.73
C ASP A 147 2.62 2.87 -5.84
N LEU A 148 2.77 3.44 -7.04
CA LEU A 148 3.45 2.79 -8.16
C LEU A 148 4.92 2.51 -7.83
N ASP A 149 5.61 3.49 -7.26
CA ASP A 149 7.02 3.38 -6.89
C ASP A 149 7.24 2.32 -5.82
N THR A 150 6.30 2.14 -4.91
CA THR A 150 6.35 1.06 -3.91
C THR A 150 6.40 -0.32 -4.57
N ILE A 151 5.67 -0.51 -5.67
CA ILE A 151 5.71 -1.75 -6.45
C ILE A 151 7.03 -1.87 -7.20
N LEU A 152 7.47 -0.79 -7.88
CA LEU A 152 8.70 -0.80 -8.67
C LEU A 152 9.97 -0.98 -7.81
N LEU A 153 10.02 -0.37 -6.63
CA LEU A 153 11.13 -0.51 -5.68
C LEU A 153 11.21 -1.92 -5.07
N MET A 154 10.11 -2.68 -5.10
CA MET A 154 10.13 -4.08 -4.68
C MET A 154 10.90 -4.98 -5.63
N ILE A 155 10.94 -4.66 -6.93
CA ILE A 155 11.60 -5.49 -7.95
C ILE A 155 13.09 -5.67 -7.67
N PRO A 156 13.91 -4.60 -7.46
CA PRO A 156 15.31 -4.75 -7.07
C PRO A 156 15.49 -5.56 -5.80
N LEU A 157 14.63 -5.37 -4.80
CA LEU A 157 14.69 -6.12 -3.55
C LEU A 157 14.41 -7.61 -3.76
N GLN A 158 13.42 -7.97 -4.57
CA GLN A 158 13.15 -9.35 -4.94
C GLN A 158 14.33 -9.99 -5.68
N ILE A 159 14.98 -9.25 -6.59
CA ILE A 159 16.20 -9.71 -7.27
C ILE A 159 17.32 -10.00 -6.27
N LEU A 160 17.48 -9.15 -5.25
CA LEU A 160 18.48 -9.34 -4.19
C LEU A 160 18.17 -10.54 -3.28
N MET A 161 16.87 -10.84 -3.04
CA MET A 161 16.44 -11.91 -2.15
C MET A 161 16.45 -13.28 -2.83
N ILE A 162 15.86 -13.39 -4.03
CA ILE A 162 15.56 -14.66 -4.70
C ILE A 162 16.52 -14.90 -5.87
N GLY A 163 17.31 -13.88 -6.24
CA GLY A 163 18.12 -13.87 -7.45
C GLY A 163 17.34 -13.44 -8.69
N LEU A 164 18.06 -13.38 -9.81
CA LEU A 164 17.47 -12.98 -11.08
C LEU A 164 16.69 -14.15 -11.68
N ARG A 165 15.38 -14.16 -11.48
CA ARG A 165 14.48 -15.19 -12.03
C ARG A 165 13.67 -14.61 -13.19
N TRP A 166 13.38 -15.43 -14.21
CA TRP A 166 12.62 -15.02 -15.41
C TRP A 166 11.21 -14.50 -15.05
N GLN A 167 10.61 -14.99 -13.96
CA GLN A 167 9.29 -14.55 -13.47
C GLN A 167 9.26 -13.06 -13.15
N LEU A 168 10.36 -12.51 -12.61
CA LEU A 168 10.48 -11.08 -12.34
C LEU A 168 10.40 -10.25 -13.63
N PHE A 169 11.02 -10.73 -14.73
CA PHE A 169 10.88 -10.08 -16.02
C PHE A 169 9.42 -10.08 -16.51
N VAL A 170 8.68 -11.16 -16.31
CA VAL A 170 7.26 -11.22 -16.65
C VAL A 170 6.47 -10.19 -15.85
N VAL A 171 6.69 -10.09 -14.55
CA VAL A 171 6.04 -9.07 -13.70
C VAL A 171 6.38 -7.67 -14.19
N VAL A 172 7.66 -7.38 -14.46
CA VAL A 172 8.10 -6.09 -15.01
C VAL A 172 7.40 -5.79 -16.33
N VAL A 173 7.37 -6.74 -17.25
CA VAL A 173 6.70 -6.57 -18.55
C VAL A 173 5.20 -6.32 -18.37
N ILE A 174 4.53 -7.04 -17.47
CA ILE A 174 3.11 -6.84 -17.19
C ILE A 174 2.89 -5.43 -16.62
N VAL A 175 3.72 -4.99 -15.66
CA VAL A 175 3.64 -3.64 -15.07
C VAL A 175 3.77 -2.57 -16.16
N PHE A 176 4.82 -2.65 -16.99
CA PHE A 176 5.01 -1.69 -18.08
C PHE A 176 3.90 -1.72 -19.12
N LEU A 177 3.39 -2.91 -19.46
CA LEU A 177 2.28 -3.07 -20.39
C LEU A 177 0.99 -2.46 -19.85
N LEU A 178 0.68 -2.67 -18.58
CA LEU A 178 -0.47 -2.07 -17.91
C LEU A 178 -0.35 -0.55 -17.88
N LEU A 179 0.80 -0.01 -17.52
CA LEU A 179 1.04 1.44 -17.51
C LEU A 179 0.94 2.05 -18.91
N TRP A 180 1.53 1.39 -19.93
CA TRP A 180 1.43 1.82 -21.31
C TRP A 180 -0.02 1.79 -21.81
N LEU A 181 -0.77 0.75 -21.45
CA LEU A 181 -2.19 0.64 -21.79
C LEU A 181 -2.99 1.75 -21.13
N GLY A 182 -2.79 1.98 -19.84
CA GLY A 182 -3.42 3.08 -19.09
C GLY A 182 -3.11 4.44 -19.71
N TRP A 183 -1.85 4.69 -20.07
CA TRP A 183 -1.45 5.93 -20.74
C TRP A 183 -2.07 6.08 -22.15
N LYS A 184 -2.01 5.03 -22.97
CA LYS A 184 -2.53 5.04 -24.36
C LYS A 184 -4.04 5.19 -24.39
N LYS A 185 -4.74 4.51 -23.48
CA LYS A 185 -6.21 4.39 -23.45
C LYS A 185 -6.88 5.22 -22.36
N LEU A 186 -6.18 6.22 -21.84
CA LEU A 186 -6.68 7.09 -20.77
C LEU A 186 -8.06 7.66 -21.12
N SER A 187 -9.02 7.48 -20.22
CA SER A 187 -10.41 7.96 -20.33
C SER A 187 -11.10 7.64 -21.68
N THR A 188 -10.80 6.47 -22.27
CA THR A 188 -11.28 6.11 -23.60
C THR A 188 -12.58 5.29 -23.56
N TYR A 189 -12.73 4.42 -22.57
CA TYR A 189 -13.82 3.44 -22.53
C TYR A 189 -15.02 3.93 -21.73
N GLU A 190 -16.20 3.91 -22.36
CA GLU A 190 -17.48 4.18 -21.71
C GLU A 190 -18.02 2.91 -21.03
N LEU A 191 -17.39 2.50 -19.94
CA LEU A 191 -17.85 1.39 -19.12
C LEU A 191 -18.93 1.85 -18.13
N ARG A 192 -19.79 0.92 -17.70
CA ARG A 192 -20.75 1.21 -16.64
C ARG A 192 -20.02 1.56 -15.35
N GLN A 193 -20.46 2.63 -14.69
CA GLN A 193 -19.79 3.19 -13.51
C GLN A 193 -20.67 3.14 -12.27
N ASP A 194 -21.79 2.43 -12.33
CA ASP A 194 -22.63 2.17 -11.17
C ASP A 194 -21.78 1.39 -10.14
N TRP A 195 -22.01 1.61 -8.87
CA TRP A 195 -21.25 0.96 -7.80
C TRP A 195 -21.25 -0.59 -7.89
N TRP A 196 -22.33 -1.20 -8.35
CA TRP A 196 -22.41 -2.62 -8.62
C TRP A 196 -21.48 -3.07 -9.75
N ALA A 197 -21.40 -2.30 -10.83
CA ALA A 197 -20.50 -2.58 -11.93
C ALA A 197 -19.03 -2.49 -11.47
N ILE A 198 -18.68 -1.46 -10.69
CA ILE A 198 -17.33 -1.31 -10.14
C ILE A 198 -17.01 -2.45 -9.18
N LEU A 199 -17.94 -2.88 -8.33
CA LEU A 199 -17.77 -4.04 -7.47
C LEU A 199 -17.54 -5.32 -8.28
N THR A 200 -18.30 -5.52 -9.36
CA THR A 200 -18.10 -6.65 -10.28
C THR A 200 -16.72 -6.61 -10.92
N TYR A 201 -16.29 -5.44 -11.39
CA TYR A 201 -14.94 -5.28 -11.96
C TYR A 201 -13.85 -5.56 -10.92
N SER A 202 -14.07 -5.18 -9.66
CA SER A 202 -13.16 -5.46 -8.55
C SER A 202 -12.99 -6.95 -8.31
N VAL A 203 -14.11 -7.69 -8.30
CA VAL A 203 -14.09 -9.16 -8.19
C VAL A 203 -13.39 -9.80 -9.38
N VAL A 204 -13.65 -9.31 -10.60
CA VAL A 204 -13.00 -9.83 -11.82
C VAL A 204 -11.49 -9.57 -11.79
N VAL A 205 -11.05 -8.35 -11.43
CA VAL A 205 -9.62 -8.03 -11.34
C VAL A 205 -8.93 -8.92 -10.30
N PHE A 206 -9.51 -9.05 -9.11
CA PHE A 206 -9.00 -9.95 -8.09
C PHE A 206 -8.98 -11.41 -8.58
N GLY A 207 -10.07 -11.88 -9.20
CA GLY A 207 -10.17 -13.25 -9.73
C GLY A 207 -9.11 -13.53 -10.79
N VAL A 208 -8.85 -12.58 -11.69
CA VAL A 208 -7.81 -12.71 -12.72
C VAL A 208 -6.41 -12.76 -12.11
N THR A 209 -6.09 -11.86 -11.18
CA THR A 209 -4.77 -11.87 -10.50
C THR A 209 -4.56 -13.15 -9.71
N GLN A 210 -5.59 -13.65 -9.02
CA GLN A 210 -5.55 -14.90 -8.28
C GLN A 210 -5.44 -16.12 -9.21
N LEU A 211 -6.13 -16.11 -10.35
CA LEU A 211 -6.03 -17.16 -11.35
C LEU A 211 -4.60 -17.25 -11.91
N VAL A 212 -3.99 -16.10 -12.25
CA VAL A 212 -2.58 -16.06 -12.71
C VAL A 212 -1.65 -16.63 -11.67
N TYR A 213 -1.84 -16.27 -10.39
CA TYR A 213 -1.06 -16.83 -9.28
C TYR A 213 -1.22 -18.35 -9.19
N LEU A 214 -2.44 -18.86 -9.16
CA LEU A 214 -2.72 -20.29 -9.03
C LEU A 214 -2.20 -21.09 -10.21
N LEU A 215 -2.37 -20.59 -11.44
CA LEU A 215 -1.85 -21.24 -12.64
C LEU A 215 -0.33 -21.22 -12.64
N SER A 216 0.31 -20.11 -12.32
CA SER A 216 1.78 -20.06 -12.26
C SER A 216 2.33 -20.98 -11.16
N LYS A 217 1.68 -21.04 -10.00
CA LYS A 217 2.03 -21.97 -8.92
C LYS A 217 1.88 -23.44 -9.36
N TYR A 218 0.82 -23.77 -10.09
CA TYR A 218 0.59 -25.11 -10.59
C TYR A 218 1.65 -25.56 -11.61
N TYR A 219 2.03 -24.68 -12.55
CA TYR A 219 2.99 -25.04 -13.62
C TYR A 219 4.46 -24.91 -13.20
N PHE A 220 4.79 -23.97 -12.32
CA PHE A 220 6.18 -23.62 -11.98
C PHE A 220 6.54 -23.86 -10.49
N GLY A 221 5.60 -24.38 -9.70
CA GLY A 221 5.79 -24.59 -8.26
C GLY A 221 5.69 -23.29 -7.44
N GLU A 222 5.87 -23.41 -6.12
CA GLU A 222 5.79 -22.26 -5.20
C GLU A 222 6.85 -21.20 -5.50
N GLU A 223 8.08 -21.62 -5.75
CA GLU A 223 9.20 -20.73 -6.06
C GLU A 223 9.11 -20.05 -7.43
N GLY A 224 8.29 -20.58 -8.33
CA GLY A 224 8.05 -20.04 -9.68
C GLY A 224 6.74 -19.27 -9.82
N SER A 225 5.99 -19.09 -8.74
CA SER A 225 4.69 -18.41 -8.78
C SER A 225 4.82 -16.93 -9.10
N ILE A 226 3.93 -16.45 -9.99
CA ILE A 226 3.87 -15.03 -10.41
C ILE A 226 2.80 -14.33 -9.57
N HIS A 227 3.22 -13.43 -8.70
CA HIS A 227 2.32 -12.65 -7.86
C HIS A 227 2.13 -11.26 -8.49
N ILE A 228 0.92 -10.99 -8.98
CA ILE A 228 0.54 -9.67 -9.48
C ILE A 228 -0.33 -9.01 -8.42
N GLU A 229 0.16 -7.91 -7.85
CA GLU A 229 -0.61 -7.14 -6.90
C GLU A 229 -1.87 -6.56 -7.56
N VAL A 230 -3.01 -6.65 -6.88
CA VAL A 230 -4.33 -6.19 -7.36
C VAL A 230 -4.37 -4.68 -7.60
N LEU A 231 -3.53 -3.92 -6.88
CA LEU A 231 -3.48 -2.46 -6.90
C LEU A 231 -3.33 -1.88 -8.30
N LEU A 232 -2.29 -2.30 -9.03
CA LEU A 232 -1.97 -1.72 -10.33
C LEU A 232 -3.00 -2.07 -11.42
N PRO A 233 -3.45 -3.32 -11.62
CA PRO A 233 -4.49 -3.64 -12.58
C PRO A 233 -5.81 -2.91 -12.30
N ALA A 234 -6.21 -2.81 -11.03
CA ALA A 234 -7.41 -2.09 -10.62
C ALA A 234 -7.32 -0.59 -10.91
N PHE A 235 -6.18 0.02 -10.58
CA PHE A 235 -5.92 1.43 -10.88
C PHE A 235 -5.93 1.72 -12.37
N VAL A 236 -5.24 0.89 -13.19
CA VAL A 236 -5.21 1.04 -14.66
C VAL A 236 -6.60 0.87 -15.25
N LEU A 237 -7.39 -0.08 -14.75
CA LEU A 237 -8.79 -0.21 -15.18
C LEU A 237 -9.58 1.07 -14.91
N GLY A 238 -9.41 1.69 -13.74
CA GLY A 238 -10.00 2.99 -13.42
C GLY A 238 -9.55 4.10 -14.37
N MET A 239 -8.24 4.17 -14.67
CA MET A 239 -7.67 5.19 -15.58
C MET A 239 -8.22 5.12 -17.01
N VAL A 240 -8.52 3.95 -17.53
CA VAL A 240 -9.03 3.79 -18.91
C VAL A 240 -10.53 4.07 -19.02
N MET A 241 -11.25 4.10 -17.89
CA MET A 241 -12.66 4.48 -17.85
C MET A 241 -12.82 5.97 -18.11
N LYS A 242 -13.85 6.35 -18.88
CA LYS A 242 -14.18 7.76 -19.13
C LYS A 242 -14.66 8.42 -17.84
N THR A 243 -14.00 9.50 -17.44
CA THR A 243 -14.33 10.20 -16.19
C THR A 243 -15.76 10.72 -16.20
N ARG A 244 -16.51 10.45 -15.14
CA ARG A 244 -17.82 11.05 -14.84
C ARG A 244 -17.66 12.09 -13.73
N HIS A 245 -18.10 13.30 -13.99
CA HIS A 245 -17.98 14.41 -13.02
C HIS A 245 -19.03 14.40 -11.90
N VAL A 246 -20.07 13.59 -12.00
CA VAL A 246 -21.19 13.56 -11.03
C VAL A 246 -21.38 12.16 -10.47
N GLU A 247 -21.02 11.98 -9.21
CA GLU A 247 -21.32 10.76 -8.46
C GLU A 247 -22.75 10.80 -7.92
N SER A 248 -23.46 9.68 -8.06
CA SER A 248 -24.76 9.50 -7.45
C SER A 248 -24.65 9.37 -5.90
N ARG A 249 -25.76 9.62 -5.20
CA ARG A 249 -25.80 9.43 -3.74
C ARG A 249 -25.51 7.97 -3.36
N GLY A 250 -26.00 7.01 -4.14
CA GLY A 250 -25.76 5.58 -3.95
C GLY A 250 -24.29 5.21 -4.09
N GLU A 251 -23.60 5.72 -5.11
CA GLU A 251 -22.17 5.49 -5.31
C GLU A 251 -21.33 6.01 -4.13
N ARG A 252 -21.63 7.21 -3.64
CA ARG A 252 -20.93 7.77 -2.46
C ARG A 252 -21.19 6.97 -1.18
N MET A 253 -22.38 6.45 -1.00
CA MET A 253 -22.70 5.60 0.16
C MET A 253 -21.96 4.26 0.06
N ALA A 254 -21.99 3.60 -1.10
CA ALA A 254 -21.28 2.36 -1.35
C ALA A 254 -19.76 2.51 -1.18
N ALA A 255 -19.17 3.55 -1.78
CA ALA A 255 -17.74 3.84 -1.64
C ALA A 255 -17.36 4.07 -0.16
N SER A 256 -18.19 4.82 0.60
CA SER A 256 -17.93 5.02 2.02
C SER A 256 -18.08 3.70 2.82
N GLY A 257 -19.10 2.89 2.54
CA GLY A 257 -19.32 1.60 3.21
C GLY A 257 -18.17 0.62 2.93
N ILE A 258 -17.74 0.51 1.68
CA ILE A 258 -16.62 -0.35 1.30
C ILE A 258 -15.31 0.15 1.94
N SER A 259 -15.08 1.47 2.03
CA SER A 259 -13.92 2.02 2.72
C SER A 259 -13.94 1.71 4.22
N PHE A 260 -15.11 1.76 4.88
CA PHE A 260 -15.26 1.37 6.29
C PHE A 260 -14.96 -0.11 6.50
N LEU A 261 -15.56 -0.97 5.66
CA LEU A 261 -15.30 -2.41 5.69
C LEU A 261 -13.82 -2.72 5.47
N PHE A 262 -13.21 -2.05 4.49
CA PHE A 262 -11.78 -2.20 4.18
C PHE A 262 -10.91 -1.87 5.40
N MET A 263 -11.14 -0.75 6.09
CA MET A 263 -10.36 -0.37 7.27
C MET A 263 -10.50 -1.40 8.40
N PHE A 264 -11.69 -1.96 8.60
CA PHE A 264 -11.90 -3.05 9.55
C PHE A 264 -11.12 -4.31 9.15
N LEU A 265 -11.20 -4.71 7.86
CA LEU A 265 -10.48 -5.88 7.33
C LEU A 265 -8.97 -5.71 7.39
N VAL A 266 -8.44 -4.50 7.16
CA VAL A 266 -7.01 -4.19 7.35
C VAL A 266 -6.59 -4.46 8.79
N GLY A 267 -7.35 -3.95 9.77
CA GLY A 267 -7.09 -4.24 11.18
C GLY A 267 -7.16 -5.73 11.50
N LEU A 268 -8.16 -6.42 10.93
CA LEU A 268 -8.37 -7.86 11.10
C LEU A 268 -7.25 -8.72 10.51
N SER A 269 -6.57 -8.22 9.47
CA SER A 269 -5.47 -8.92 8.80
C SER A 269 -4.14 -8.82 9.56
N MET A 270 -4.07 -7.99 10.61
CA MET A 270 -2.84 -7.84 11.38
C MET A 270 -2.46 -9.17 12.07
N PRO A 271 -1.14 -9.49 12.13
CA PRO A 271 -0.66 -10.71 12.77
C PRO A 271 -0.95 -10.71 14.27
N LEU A 272 -0.97 -11.90 14.85
CA LEU A 272 -1.06 -12.09 16.31
C LEU A 272 0.20 -11.53 16.97
N PHE A 273 0.03 -10.67 17.96
CA PHE A 273 1.12 -10.18 18.80
C PHE A 273 0.84 -10.38 20.31
N ILE A 274 -0.41 -10.67 20.69
CA ILE A 274 -0.79 -11.04 22.05
C ILE A 274 -0.66 -12.56 22.16
N GLY A 275 0.20 -13.05 23.06
CA GLY A 275 0.39 -14.48 23.28
C GLY A 275 1.51 -15.14 22.45
N MET A 276 2.33 -14.39 21.75
CA MET A 276 3.58 -14.88 21.21
C MET A 276 4.59 -15.12 22.35
N THR A 277 4.24 -16.01 23.27
CA THR A 277 5.23 -16.62 24.14
C THR A 277 5.90 -17.76 23.36
N ALA A 278 7.20 -17.68 23.24
CA ALA A 278 8.20 -18.75 22.97
C ALA A 278 7.85 -20.04 22.15
N ALA A 279 6.59 -20.30 21.84
CA ALA A 279 6.14 -21.56 21.23
C ALA A 279 6.01 -21.53 19.70
N THR A 280 6.19 -20.38 19.05
CA THR A 280 6.14 -20.26 17.58
C THR A 280 7.48 -19.75 17.01
N GLY A 281 8.57 -20.19 17.60
CA GLY A 281 9.94 -19.84 17.20
C GLY A 281 10.38 -20.36 15.82
N GLU A 282 9.51 -21.01 15.04
CA GLU A 282 9.89 -21.52 13.72
C GLU A 282 9.66 -20.51 12.57
N ALA A 283 8.96 -19.40 12.82
CA ALA A 283 8.77 -18.33 11.83
C ALA A 283 9.58 -17.06 12.14
N ALA A 284 10.28 -16.98 13.26
CA ALA A 284 11.14 -15.86 13.59
C ALA A 284 12.55 -16.12 13.05
N SER A 285 12.81 -15.55 11.88
CA SER A 285 14.14 -15.28 11.30
C SER A 285 15.21 -16.36 11.46
N SER A 286 15.56 -16.99 10.37
CA SER A 286 16.73 -17.85 10.22
C SER A 286 18.07 -17.15 10.54
N VAL A 287 18.09 -15.83 10.65
CA VAL A 287 19.32 -15.02 10.74
C VAL A 287 19.64 -14.54 12.17
N THR A 288 18.64 -14.18 12.96
CA THR A 288 18.89 -13.48 14.25
C THR A 288 18.73 -14.34 15.50
N GLY A 289 18.31 -15.61 15.40
CA GLY A 289 18.07 -16.44 16.57
C GLY A 289 16.97 -15.89 17.49
N SER A 290 16.71 -16.55 18.61
CA SER A 290 15.73 -16.11 19.61
C SER A 290 16.23 -14.86 20.36
N GLN A 291 15.85 -13.67 19.89
CA GLN A 291 16.09 -12.45 20.68
C GLN A 291 15.12 -12.41 21.88
N PRO A 292 15.58 -11.94 23.06
CA PRO A 292 14.71 -11.80 24.21
C PRO A 292 13.59 -10.79 23.91
N MET A 293 12.36 -11.12 24.31
CA MET A 293 11.20 -10.24 24.13
C MET A 293 11.45 -8.88 24.77
N MET A 294 11.35 -7.82 23.97
CA MET A 294 11.46 -6.44 24.45
C MET A 294 10.28 -6.10 25.38
N SER A 295 10.54 -5.29 26.40
CA SER A 295 9.46 -4.77 27.25
C SER A 295 8.52 -3.87 26.44
N TRP A 296 7.23 -3.82 26.82
CA TRP A 296 6.23 -2.98 26.14
C TRP A 296 6.62 -1.50 26.05
N GLY A 297 7.33 -0.97 27.07
CA GLY A 297 7.83 0.40 27.05
C GLY A 297 8.89 0.63 25.99
N VAL A 298 9.79 -0.33 25.78
CA VAL A 298 10.80 -0.27 24.71
C VAL A 298 10.15 -0.41 23.33
N ILE A 299 9.18 -1.30 23.18
CA ILE A 299 8.42 -1.43 21.94
C ILE A 299 7.71 -0.11 21.59
N ALA A 300 7.01 0.48 22.57
CA ALA A 300 6.32 1.77 22.37
C ALA A 300 7.29 2.89 21.98
N PHE A 301 8.48 2.93 22.59
CA PHE A 301 9.53 3.89 22.24
C PHE A 301 9.98 3.73 20.78
N HIS A 302 10.27 2.51 20.34
CA HIS A 302 10.67 2.24 18.95
C HIS A 302 9.54 2.54 17.97
N VAL A 303 8.28 2.23 18.29
CA VAL A 303 7.10 2.59 17.46
C VAL A 303 7.01 4.09 17.25
N VAL A 304 7.23 4.91 18.31
CA VAL A 304 7.24 6.38 18.19
C VAL A 304 8.38 6.84 17.27
N ILE A 305 9.59 6.32 17.45
CA ILE A 305 10.74 6.71 16.61
C ILE A 305 10.52 6.32 15.15
N VAL A 306 10.09 5.10 14.90
CA VAL A 306 9.78 4.61 13.53
C VAL A 306 8.70 5.48 12.88
N SER A 307 7.66 5.84 13.61
CA SER A 307 6.61 6.75 13.13
C SER A 307 7.16 8.13 12.79
N LEU A 308 8.02 8.68 13.64
CA LEU A 308 8.66 9.98 13.38
C LEU A 308 9.60 9.93 12.17
N LEU A 309 10.45 8.91 12.07
CA LEU A 309 11.37 8.73 10.92
C LEU A 309 10.62 8.55 9.61
N SER A 310 9.54 7.75 9.63
CA SER A 310 8.68 7.56 8.46
C SER A 310 8.08 8.87 7.98
N ASN A 311 7.58 9.70 8.90
CA ASN A 311 7.00 10.99 8.57
C ASN A 311 8.07 12.02 8.15
N LEU A 312 9.25 11.99 8.78
CA LEU A 312 10.37 12.84 8.39
C LEU A 312 10.81 12.59 6.95
N GLY A 313 10.87 11.32 6.54
CA GLY A 313 11.16 10.95 5.15
C GLY A 313 10.14 11.51 4.14
N LYS A 314 8.88 11.61 4.52
CA LYS A 314 7.80 12.18 3.68
C LYS A 314 7.82 13.72 3.62
N LEU A 315 8.70 14.39 4.33
CA LEU A 315 8.91 15.85 4.15
C LEU A 315 9.70 16.19 2.88
N PHE A 316 10.23 15.20 2.18
CA PHE A 316 11.06 15.40 0.99
C PHE A 316 10.45 16.35 -0.07
N PRO A 317 9.15 16.29 -0.42
CA PRO A 317 8.54 17.22 -1.38
C PRO A 317 8.63 18.69 -0.99
N MET A 318 8.79 19.01 0.31
CA MET A 318 8.94 20.38 0.81
C MET A 318 10.15 21.11 0.21
N PHE A 319 11.20 20.40 -0.17
CA PHE A 319 12.42 20.99 -0.74
C PHE A 319 12.28 21.34 -2.22
N PHE A 320 11.24 20.83 -2.87
CA PHE A 320 10.89 21.11 -4.26
C PHE A 320 9.75 22.13 -4.35
N TYR A 321 9.25 22.40 -5.54
CA TYR A 321 8.17 23.37 -5.80
C TYR A 321 8.45 24.76 -5.22
N ARG A 322 9.67 25.27 -5.38
CA ARG A 322 10.16 26.52 -4.79
C ARG A 322 9.41 27.76 -5.29
N ASP A 323 8.62 27.64 -6.37
CA ASP A 323 7.66 28.62 -6.87
C ASP A 323 6.47 28.83 -5.93
N ARG A 324 6.28 27.97 -4.92
CA ARG A 324 5.20 28.00 -3.95
C ARG A 324 5.65 28.42 -2.56
N LYS A 325 4.70 28.97 -1.81
CA LYS A 325 4.94 29.36 -0.40
C LYS A 325 5.34 28.13 0.43
N LEU A 326 6.20 28.33 1.41
CA LEU A 326 6.65 27.26 2.32
C LEU A 326 5.46 26.55 2.98
N SER A 327 4.42 27.29 3.38
CA SER A 327 3.22 26.72 3.98
C SER A 327 2.46 25.76 3.03
N GLU A 328 2.42 26.05 1.72
CA GLU A 328 1.78 25.17 0.75
C GLU A 328 2.60 23.89 0.53
N ARG A 329 3.94 24.02 0.47
CA ARG A 329 4.87 22.89 0.33
C ARG A 329 4.85 21.99 1.55
N LEU A 330 4.81 22.60 2.75
CA LEU A 330 4.70 21.88 4.01
C LEU A 330 3.35 21.14 4.10
N ALA A 331 2.26 21.80 3.75
CA ALA A 331 0.93 21.17 3.72
C ALA A 331 0.85 20.00 2.72
N LEU A 332 1.51 20.12 1.56
CA LEU A 332 1.66 19.05 0.58
C LEU A 332 2.39 17.85 1.20
N SER A 333 3.53 18.08 1.85
CA SER A 333 4.34 17.03 2.49
C SER A 333 3.61 16.37 3.67
N ILE A 334 2.92 17.15 4.52
CA ILE A 334 2.10 16.62 5.62
C ILE A 334 0.95 15.78 5.08
N GLY A 335 0.36 16.15 3.94
CA GLY A 335 -0.63 15.33 3.26
C GLY A 335 -0.12 13.93 2.93
N MET A 336 1.16 13.79 2.59
CA MET A 336 1.78 12.49 2.31
C MET A 336 2.08 11.64 3.57
N PHE A 337 1.79 12.12 4.78
CA PHE A 337 1.96 11.36 6.03
C PHE A 337 0.89 10.30 6.23
N THR A 338 -0.20 10.35 5.47
CA THR A 338 -1.29 9.39 5.63
C THR A 338 -0.80 7.98 5.32
N ARG A 339 -0.94 7.09 6.29
CA ARG A 339 -0.71 5.65 6.19
C ARG A 339 -2.03 4.92 6.35
N GLY A 340 -2.22 3.85 5.64
CA GLY A 340 -3.48 3.10 5.73
C GLY A 340 -3.40 1.80 4.97
N GLU A 341 -4.33 1.64 4.05
CA GLU A 341 -4.60 0.42 3.32
C GLU A 341 -3.37 -0.19 2.65
N VAL A 342 -2.59 0.61 1.93
CA VAL A 342 -1.44 0.11 1.16
C VAL A 342 -0.29 -0.29 2.09
N GLY A 343 0.04 0.55 3.08
CA GLY A 343 1.09 0.25 4.06
C GLY A 343 0.79 -0.98 4.89
N ALA A 344 -0.47 -1.16 5.32
CA ALA A 344 -0.91 -2.35 6.04
C ALA A 344 -0.88 -3.60 5.16
N GLY A 345 -1.29 -3.49 3.89
CA GLY A 345 -1.19 -4.57 2.92
C GLY A 345 0.24 -5.03 2.68
N VAL A 346 1.19 -4.09 2.64
CA VAL A 346 2.62 -4.38 2.48
C VAL A 346 3.19 -5.20 3.64
N ILE A 347 2.86 -4.85 4.90
CA ILE A 347 3.30 -5.63 6.07
C ILE A 347 2.76 -7.07 6.01
N PHE A 348 1.58 -7.27 5.43
CA PHE A 348 0.95 -8.57 5.35
C PHE A 348 1.57 -9.49 4.27
N ILE A 349 2.14 -8.90 3.21
CA ILE A 349 2.75 -9.63 2.09
C ILE A 349 4.25 -9.87 2.33
N ALA A 350 4.88 -9.09 3.20
CA ALA A 350 6.28 -9.26 3.62
C ALA A 350 6.46 -10.43 4.58
#